data_4a00fd8c55d6bd5b85bd2ec6434a60c5
#
_entry.id   4a00fd8c55d6bd5b85bd2ec6434a60c5
#
_cell.length_a   1.000
_cell.length_b   1.000
_cell.length_c   1.000
_cell.angle_alpha   90.00
_cell.angle_beta   90.00
_cell.angle_gamma   90.00
#
_symmetry.space_group_name_H-M   'P 1'
#
loop_
_entity.id
_entity.type
_entity.pdbx_description
1 polymer ?
#
loop_
_entity_poly.entity_id
_entity_poly.type
_entity_poly.pdbx_seq_one_letter_code
_entity_poly.pdbx_strand_id
1 'polypeptide(L)'
;MRIEAAVTSISWIPSEAVTGLTKAGFTSGAMHYDDPPPDYLEDLAELHKSGRFRFANRLAAWAEVEDGQVVDAGYAGRGYISTTRVSFGARGGVTFQPTEFPELRAEPELHGDHAVFSQTVGGRTGVPFPRPVRGKPFFQWVAPTVWTTLQLVIRADGTFTSELTSASKFPRHWIYDNDGRLAARENCLDDPFADEHLQACHRGGAGGVVRFHG
;
A
#
# COMPACT_ATOMS: atom_id res chain seq x y z
N MET A 1 -5.64 -30.37 3.04
CA MET A 1 -5.54 -29.63 1.75
C MET A 1 -5.04 -28.22 2.06
N ARG A 2 -4.08 -27.69 1.26
CA ARG A 2 -3.58 -26.31 1.44
C ARG A 2 -4.23 -25.37 0.43
N ILE A 3 -4.77 -24.28 0.92
CA ILE A 3 -5.38 -23.20 0.13
C ILE A 3 -4.50 -21.98 0.28
N GLU A 4 -4.17 -21.31 -0.82
CA GLU A 4 -3.34 -20.09 -0.83
C GLU A 4 -4.12 -18.97 -1.51
N ALA A 5 -4.02 -17.77 -0.97
CA ALA A 5 -4.62 -16.58 -1.54
C ALA A 5 -3.76 -15.34 -1.28
N ALA A 6 -3.91 -14.33 -2.13
CA ALA A 6 -3.19 -13.07 -1.99
C ALA A 6 -4.05 -11.88 -2.41
N VAL A 7 -3.72 -10.72 -1.84
CA VAL A 7 -4.20 -9.41 -2.26
C VAL A 7 -3.02 -8.45 -2.25
N THR A 8 -2.93 -7.58 -3.26
CA THR A 8 -1.83 -6.62 -3.37
C THR A 8 -2.37 -5.20 -3.47
N SER A 9 -1.83 -4.29 -2.66
CA SER A 9 -2.06 -2.86 -2.80
C SER A 9 -0.80 -2.20 -3.34
N ILE A 10 -0.91 -1.46 -4.45
CA ILE A 10 0.16 -0.62 -4.99
C ILE A 10 -0.21 0.84 -4.79
N SER A 11 0.73 1.62 -4.27
CA SER A 11 0.56 3.05 -4.06
C SER A 11 1.42 3.85 -5.03
N TRP A 12 0.81 4.81 -5.71
CA TRP A 12 1.44 5.62 -6.74
C TRP A 12 0.96 7.07 -6.71
N ILE A 13 1.72 8.00 -7.31
CA ILE A 13 1.48 9.44 -7.28
C ILE A 13 1.03 9.92 -8.65
N PRO A 14 -0.28 10.02 -8.93
CA PRO A 14 -0.77 10.58 -10.17
C PRO A 14 -0.60 12.11 -10.22
N SER A 15 -0.56 12.67 -11.42
CA SER A 15 -0.35 14.11 -11.62
C SER A 15 -1.41 15.00 -10.96
N GLU A 16 -2.64 14.56 -10.92
CA GLU A 16 -3.77 15.26 -10.34
C GLU A 16 -3.77 15.25 -8.81
N ALA A 17 -3.05 14.32 -8.18
CA ALA A 17 -2.96 14.21 -6.73
C ALA A 17 -2.00 15.23 -6.10
N VAL A 18 -1.17 15.88 -6.90
CA VAL A 18 -0.15 16.81 -6.39
C VAL A 18 -0.65 18.25 -6.50
N THR A 19 -0.75 18.92 -5.36
CA THR A 19 -1.24 20.31 -5.25
C THR A 19 -0.26 21.19 -4.46
N GLY A 20 -0.55 22.48 -4.38
CA GLY A 20 0.21 23.44 -3.58
C GLY A 20 1.66 23.62 -4.03
N LEU A 21 2.54 23.93 -3.11
CA LEU A 21 3.97 24.20 -3.37
C LEU A 21 4.70 23.00 -3.98
N THR A 22 4.29 21.78 -3.65
CA THR A 22 4.88 20.54 -4.17
C THR A 22 4.72 20.47 -5.69
N LYS A 23 3.60 20.97 -6.23
CA LYS A 23 3.32 21.01 -7.66
C LYS A 23 4.39 21.77 -8.46
N ALA A 24 5.01 22.80 -7.86
CA ALA A 24 6.06 23.55 -8.52
C ALA A 24 7.29 22.68 -8.88
N GLY A 25 7.65 21.71 -8.02
CA GLY A 25 8.73 20.77 -8.28
C GLY A 25 8.43 19.85 -9.48
N PHE A 26 7.18 19.45 -9.64
CA PHE A 26 6.72 18.66 -10.79
C PHE A 26 6.62 19.52 -12.06
N THR A 27 6.05 20.72 -11.96
CA THR A 27 5.91 21.65 -13.11
C THR A 27 7.27 22.10 -13.65
N SER A 28 8.28 22.23 -12.81
CA SER A 28 9.65 22.57 -13.22
C SER A 28 10.41 21.39 -13.87
N GLY A 29 9.83 20.19 -13.90
CA GLY A 29 10.49 18.98 -14.39
C GLY A 29 11.57 18.42 -13.46
N ALA A 30 11.72 18.98 -12.26
CA ALA A 30 12.66 18.45 -11.24
C ALA A 30 12.14 17.13 -10.62
N MET A 31 10.83 16.94 -10.63
CA MET A 31 10.14 15.74 -10.14
C MET A 31 9.20 15.23 -11.24
N HIS A 32 9.08 13.92 -11.33
CA HIS A 32 8.17 13.26 -12.27
C HIS A 32 7.06 12.54 -11.50
N TYR A 33 5.87 12.55 -12.07
CA TYR A 33 4.75 11.72 -11.60
C TYR A 33 5.07 10.25 -11.83
N ASP A 34 4.46 9.39 -11.04
CA ASP A 34 4.55 7.96 -11.29
C ASP A 34 3.68 7.61 -12.50
N ASP A 35 4.15 6.67 -13.30
CA ASP A 35 3.29 6.04 -14.30
C ASP A 35 2.20 5.22 -13.59
N PRO A 36 0.96 5.19 -14.14
CA PRO A 36 -0.07 4.34 -13.56
C PRO A 36 0.40 2.89 -13.56
N PRO A 37 0.17 2.15 -12.46
CA PRO A 37 0.44 0.73 -12.45
C PRO A 37 -0.36 0.00 -13.55
N PRO A 38 0.09 -1.17 -14.02
CA PRO A 38 -0.63 -1.93 -15.05
C PRO A 38 -1.96 -2.46 -14.50
N ASP A 39 -2.95 -2.71 -15.36
CA ASP A 39 -4.21 -3.33 -14.96
C ASP A 39 -4.07 -4.82 -14.57
N TYR A 40 -2.90 -5.42 -14.87
CA TYR A 40 -2.56 -6.79 -14.51
C TYR A 40 -1.12 -6.89 -14.01
N LEU A 41 -0.93 -7.51 -12.83
CA LEU A 41 0.37 -7.73 -12.20
C LEU A 41 0.89 -9.13 -12.57
N GLU A 42 1.83 -9.22 -13.51
CA GLU A 42 2.50 -10.48 -13.82
C GLU A 42 3.58 -10.82 -12.78
N ASP A 43 4.46 -9.88 -12.47
CA ASP A 43 5.55 -10.05 -11.50
C ASP A 43 5.76 -8.76 -10.70
N LEU A 44 5.31 -8.77 -9.44
CA LEU A 44 5.46 -7.65 -8.53
C LEU A 44 6.93 -7.38 -8.18
N ALA A 45 7.77 -8.42 -8.11
CA ALA A 45 9.18 -8.27 -7.77
C ALA A 45 9.96 -7.62 -8.92
N GLU A 46 9.62 -7.95 -10.17
CA GLU A 46 10.21 -7.31 -11.34
C GLU A 46 9.76 -5.86 -11.49
N LEU A 47 8.48 -5.58 -11.26
CA LEU A 47 7.96 -4.21 -11.20
C LEU A 47 8.64 -3.37 -10.11
N HIS A 48 8.96 -3.98 -8.95
CA HIS A 48 9.73 -3.33 -7.90
C HIS A 48 11.16 -3.02 -8.33
N LYS A 49 11.87 -3.98 -8.92
CA LYS A 49 13.24 -3.79 -9.42
C LYS A 49 13.34 -2.74 -10.50
N SER A 50 12.35 -2.66 -11.38
CA SER A 50 12.28 -1.64 -12.44
C SER A 50 11.88 -0.26 -11.92
N GLY A 51 11.54 -0.11 -10.63
CA GLY A 51 11.16 1.16 -10.01
C GLY A 51 9.79 1.68 -10.44
N ARG A 52 8.92 0.80 -10.94
CA ARG A 52 7.58 1.14 -11.47
C ARG A 52 6.58 1.56 -10.40
N PHE A 53 6.87 1.32 -9.13
CA PHE A 53 6.09 1.83 -8.01
C PHE A 53 6.99 2.15 -6.82
N ARG A 54 6.50 2.96 -5.89
CA ARG A 54 7.25 3.37 -4.70
C ARG A 54 6.91 2.57 -3.48
N PHE A 55 5.70 2.06 -3.40
CA PHE A 55 5.21 1.29 -2.27
C PHE A 55 4.18 0.26 -2.73
N ALA A 56 4.30 -0.96 -2.21
CA ALA A 56 3.27 -1.98 -2.32
C ALA A 56 3.19 -2.80 -1.02
N ASN A 57 1.98 -3.23 -0.70
CA ASN A 57 1.70 -4.20 0.35
C ASN A 57 1.10 -5.45 -0.32
N ARG A 58 1.79 -6.58 -0.24
CA ARG A 58 1.27 -7.87 -0.67
C ARG A 58 0.99 -8.72 0.56
N LEU A 59 -0.26 -8.82 0.93
CA LEU A 59 -0.75 -9.82 1.87
C LEU A 59 -1.00 -11.10 1.10
N ALA A 60 -0.16 -12.10 1.30
CA ALA A 60 -0.38 -13.46 0.85
C ALA A 60 -0.40 -14.37 2.08
N ALA A 61 -1.28 -15.36 2.06
CA ALA A 61 -1.46 -16.28 3.18
C ALA A 61 -1.88 -17.66 2.68
N TRP A 62 -1.79 -18.63 3.57
CA TRP A 62 -2.22 -19.99 3.33
C TRP A 62 -3.00 -20.53 4.53
N ALA A 63 -3.90 -21.45 4.27
CA ALA A 63 -4.63 -22.21 5.27
C ALA A 63 -4.57 -23.71 4.94
N GLU A 64 -4.33 -24.53 5.95
CA GLU A 64 -4.44 -25.99 5.87
C GLU A 64 -5.83 -26.43 6.34
N VAL A 65 -6.48 -27.26 5.52
CA VAL A 65 -7.83 -27.75 5.77
C VAL A 65 -7.82 -29.26 5.90
N GLU A 66 -8.38 -29.75 7.00
CA GLU A 66 -8.64 -31.16 7.29
C GLU A 66 -10.10 -31.32 7.69
N ASP A 67 -10.80 -32.29 7.11
CA ASP A 67 -12.23 -32.59 7.39
C ASP A 67 -13.16 -31.36 7.33
N GLY A 68 -12.87 -30.42 6.40
CA GLY A 68 -13.64 -29.20 6.23
C GLY A 68 -13.39 -28.12 7.30
N GLN A 69 -12.34 -28.29 8.10
CA GLN A 69 -11.93 -27.33 9.13
C GLN A 69 -10.53 -26.80 8.84
N VAL A 70 -10.31 -25.53 9.09
CA VAL A 70 -8.97 -24.92 9.06
C VAL A 70 -8.22 -25.34 10.32
N VAL A 71 -7.12 -26.06 10.14
CA VAL A 71 -6.30 -26.59 11.25
C VAL A 71 -5.00 -25.83 11.46
N ASP A 72 -4.48 -25.18 10.40
CA ASP A 72 -3.27 -24.38 10.46
C ASP A 72 -3.31 -23.26 9.41
N ALA A 73 -2.59 -22.16 9.66
CA ALA A 73 -2.57 -21.02 8.76
C ALA A 73 -1.31 -20.17 8.95
N GLY A 74 -0.88 -19.48 7.89
CA GLY A 74 0.29 -18.62 7.98
C GLY A 74 0.42 -17.60 6.85
N TYR A 75 1.32 -16.65 7.05
CA TYR A 75 1.63 -15.60 6.09
C TYR A 75 2.74 -16.01 5.13
N ALA A 76 2.65 -15.53 3.88
CA ALA A 76 3.67 -15.71 2.83
C ALA A 76 4.04 -14.40 2.10
N GLY A 77 3.26 -13.33 2.29
CA GLY A 77 3.46 -12.03 1.64
C GLY A 77 4.48 -11.13 2.35
N ARG A 78 4.71 -9.96 1.77
CA ARG A 78 5.57 -8.90 2.33
C ARG A 78 5.26 -7.52 1.77
N GLY A 79 5.81 -6.49 2.41
CA GLY A 79 5.87 -5.13 1.88
C GLY A 79 7.00 -4.92 0.88
N TYR A 80 6.84 -3.88 0.06
CA TYR A 80 7.84 -3.39 -0.87
C TYR A 80 7.89 -1.87 -0.78
N ILE A 81 9.08 -1.33 -0.60
CA ILE A 81 9.29 0.11 -0.60
C ILE A 81 10.50 0.46 -1.46
N SER A 82 10.38 1.45 -2.32
CA SER A 82 11.40 1.79 -3.30
C SER A 82 12.08 3.12 -3.00
N THR A 83 13.29 3.29 -3.51
CA THR A 83 14.02 4.56 -3.51
C THR A 83 13.31 5.60 -4.38
N THR A 84 13.52 6.86 -4.06
CA THR A 84 13.05 7.99 -4.88
C THR A 84 14.24 8.67 -5.52
N ARG A 85 14.24 8.76 -6.84
CA ARG A 85 15.29 9.45 -7.59
C ARG A 85 14.75 10.77 -8.17
N VAL A 86 15.46 11.85 -7.90
CA VAL A 86 15.23 13.16 -8.51
C VAL A 86 16.33 13.43 -9.51
N SER A 87 15.98 13.67 -10.78
CA SER A 87 16.92 13.91 -11.87
C SER A 87 16.99 15.39 -12.21
N PHE A 88 18.20 15.90 -12.43
CA PHE A 88 18.44 17.29 -12.84
C PHE A 88 18.96 17.37 -14.28
N GLY A 89 18.37 16.59 -15.16
CA GLY A 89 18.78 16.47 -16.56
C GLY A 89 20.21 15.93 -16.68
N ALA A 90 21.02 16.54 -17.57
CA ALA A 90 22.41 16.13 -17.79
C ALA A 90 23.34 16.35 -16.58
N ARG A 91 22.90 17.07 -15.54
CA ARG A 91 23.67 17.33 -14.33
C ARG A 91 23.64 16.21 -13.29
N GLY A 92 22.97 15.09 -13.60
CA GLY A 92 22.85 13.94 -12.69
C GLY A 92 21.57 13.96 -11.88
N GLY A 93 21.58 13.28 -10.73
CA GLY A 93 20.41 13.16 -9.86
C GLY A 93 20.77 12.81 -8.43
N VAL A 94 19.80 12.96 -7.51
CA VAL A 94 19.90 12.58 -6.10
C VAL A 94 18.92 11.44 -5.85
N THR A 95 19.38 10.40 -5.15
CA THR A 95 18.57 9.26 -4.74
C THR A 95 18.30 9.34 -3.24
N PHE A 96 17.03 9.30 -2.88
CA PHE A 96 16.56 9.25 -1.51
C PHE A 96 16.21 7.81 -1.15
N GLN A 97 16.89 7.28 -0.13
CA GLN A 97 16.58 5.95 0.39
C GLN A 97 15.27 5.98 1.17
N PRO A 98 14.42 4.95 1.07
CA PRO A 98 13.24 4.83 1.88
C PRO A 98 13.60 4.48 3.32
N THR A 99 12.63 4.72 4.22
CA THR A 99 12.66 4.17 5.58
C THR A 99 11.51 3.20 5.71
N GLU A 100 11.81 1.93 5.79
CA GLU A 100 10.81 0.88 6.02
C GLU A 100 10.41 0.87 7.49
N PHE A 101 9.11 0.71 7.75
CA PHE A 101 8.61 0.43 9.09
C PHE A 101 8.48 -1.09 9.27
N PRO A 102 8.55 -1.60 10.49
CA PRO A 102 8.27 -2.99 10.76
C PRO A 102 6.88 -3.37 10.22
N GLU A 103 6.80 -4.50 9.53
CA GLU A 103 5.51 -5.06 9.11
C GLU A 103 4.73 -5.49 10.35
N LEU A 104 3.49 -5.03 10.44
CA LEU A 104 2.60 -5.42 11.52
C LEU A 104 1.64 -6.49 11.01
N ARG A 105 1.76 -7.69 11.56
CA ARG A 105 0.89 -8.83 11.27
C ARG A 105 0.23 -9.26 12.57
N ALA A 106 -1.11 -9.31 12.57
CA ALA A 106 -1.83 -9.98 13.63
C ALA A 106 -1.58 -11.50 13.52
N GLU A 107 -1.65 -12.22 14.63
CA GLU A 107 -1.71 -13.68 14.54
C GLU A 107 -2.95 -14.10 13.73
N PRO A 108 -2.84 -15.14 12.84
CA PRO A 108 -4.00 -15.60 12.11
C PRO A 108 -5.13 -16.02 13.06
N GLU A 109 -6.32 -15.47 12.85
CA GLU A 109 -7.49 -15.88 13.62
C GLU A 109 -8.13 -17.11 12.98
N LEU A 110 -8.07 -18.26 13.66
CA LEU A 110 -8.63 -19.52 13.18
C LEU A 110 -10.06 -19.70 13.70
N HIS A 111 -10.99 -19.81 12.77
CA HIS A 111 -12.40 -20.08 13.03
C HIS A 111 -12.77 -21.32 12.25
N GLY A 112 -12.83 -22.49 12.79
CA GLY A 112 -13.13 -23.75 12.14
C GLY A 112 -13.32 -23.76 10.61
N ASP A 113 -14.23 -22.97 10.08
CA ASP A 113 -14.53 -22.89 8.65
C ASP A 113 -13.69 -21.85 7.87
N HIS A 114 -12.92 -20.97 8.53
CA HIS A 114 -12.10 -19.97 7.88
C HIS A 114 -10.93 -19.48 8.74
N ALA A 115 -9.95 -18.85 8.10
CA ALA A 115 -8.88 -18.09 8.76
C ALA A 115 -8.87 -16.63 8.30
N VAL A 116 -8.61 -15.70 9.25
CA VAL A 116 -8.53 -14.26 9.01
C VAL A 116 -7.10 -13.79 9.19
N PHE A 117 -6.62 -13.02 8.23
CA PHE A 117 -5.28 -12.44 8.21
C PHE A 117 -5.36 -10.93 8.11
N SER A 118 -4.49 -10.22 8.82
CA SER A 118 -4.36 -8.77 8.72
C SER A 118 -2.89 -8.37 8.67
N GLN A 119 -2.53 -7.54 7.68
CA GLN A 119 -1.16 -7.05 7.52
C GLN A 119 -1.17 -5.56 7.26
N THR A 120 -0.41 -4.82 8.10
CA THR A 120 -0.08 -3.41 7.84
C THR A 120 1.37 -3.31 7.41
N VAL A 121 1.58 -2.67 6.27
CA VAL A 121 2.91 -2.30 5.78
C VAL A 121 2.95 -0.80 5.62
N GLY A 122 4.09 -0.19 5.93
CA GLY A 122 4.27 1.24 5.79
C GLY A 122 5.73 1.65 5.81
N GLY A 123 5.95 2.92 5.52
CA GLY A 123 7.29 3.51 5.56
C GLY A 123 7.28 4.95 5.10
N ARG A 124 8.47 5.50 4.91
CA ARG A 124 8.67 6.81 4.34
C ARG A 124 9.43 6.70 3.03
N THR A 125 8.86 7.27 1.99
CA THR A 125 9.46 7.30 0.65
C THR A 125 9.12 8.63 -0.03
N GLY A 126 9.86 8.97 -1.07
CA GLY A 126 9.69 10.26 -1.75
C GLY A 126 10.75 11.27 -1.32
N VAL A 127 10.56 12.51 -1.77
CA VAL A 127 11.47 13.62 -1.43
C VAL A 127 11.13 14.14 -0.04
N PRO A 128 12.11 14.26 0.88
CA PRO A 128 11.86 14.86 2.18
C PRO A 128 11.62 16.36 2.05
N PHE A 129 10.65 16.86 2.82
CA PHE A 129 10.32 18.28 2.94
C PHE A 129 10.51 18.76 4.37
N PRO A 130 10.82 20.08 4.59
CA PRO A 130 10.90 20.63 5.92
C PRO A 130 9.52 20.62 6.59
N ARG A 131 9.47 20.04 7.79
CA ARG A 131 8.28 20.02 8.64
C ARG A 131 8.58 20.71 9.96
N PRO A 132 7.67 21.59 10.46
CA PRO A 132 7.87 22.24 11.74
C PRO A 132 7.85 21.25 12.90
N VAL A 133 8.71 21.46 13.88
CA VAL A 133 8.76 20.69 15.14
C VAL A 133 8.78 21.64 16.34
N ARG A 134 8.27 21.19 17.48
CA ARG A 134 8.12 22.00 18.71
C ARG A 134 9.43 22.22 19.47
N GLY A 135 10.56 22.15 18.88
CA GLY A 135 11.85 22.34 19.54
C GLY A 135 12.95 22.59 18.53
N LYS A 136 14.15 22.96 19.00
CA LYS A 136 15.29 23.11 18.11
C LYS A 136 15.58 21.77 17.41
N PRO A 137 15.80 21.75 16.07
CA PRO A 137 16.06 22.90 15.19
C PRO A 137 14.82 23.60 14.62
N PHE A 138 13.63 23.45 15.19
CA PHE A 138 12.31 23.98 14.81
C PHE A 138 11.73 23.44 13.50
N PHE A 139 12.51 22.72 12.70
CA PHE A 139 12.03 21.93 11.57
C PHE A 139 12.93 20.72 11.33
N GLN A 140 12.36 19.69 10.73
CA GLN A 140 13.06 18.48 10.30
C GLN A 140 12.71 18.17 8.85
N TRP A 141 13.65 17.61 8.12
CA TRP A 141 13.42 17.06 6.78
C TRP A 141 12.81 15.68 6.91
N VAL A 142 11.57 15.53 6.47
CA VAL A 142 10.82 14.29 6.62
C VAL A 142 10.20 13.88 5.29
N ALA A 143 10.50 12.68 4.83
CA ALA A 143 9.86 12.09 3.66
C ALA A 143 8.39 11.73 3.99
N PRO A 144 7.49 11.79 3.00
CA PRO A 144 6.08 11.41 3.18
C PRO A 144 5.94 9.98 3.71
N THR A 145 4.99 9.77 4.59
CA THR A 145 4.62 8.45 5.09
C THR A 145 3.54 7.86 4.19
N VAL A 146 3.73 6.61 3.81
CA VAL A 146 2.75 5.79 3.11
C VAL A 146 2.53 4.50 3.86
N TRP A 147 1.30 4.03 3.94
CA TRP A 147 0.96 2.76 4.57
C TRP A 147 -0.40 2.27 4.10
N THR A 148 -0.60 0.96 4.15
CA THR A 148 -1.89 0.29 3.91
C THR A 148 -2.04 -0.88 4.86
N THR A 149 -3.29 -1.15 5.27
CA THR A 149 -3.69 -2.34 6.00
C THR A 149 -4.62 -3.17 5.14
N LEU A 150 -4.22 -4.38 4.83
CA LEU A 150 -5.01 -5.35 4.09
C LEU A 150 -5.53 -6.43 5.02
N GLN A 151 -6.73 -6.89 4.75
CA GLN A 151 -7.33 -8.07 5.37
C GLN A 151 -7.62 -9.13 4.29
N LEU A 152 -7.40 -10.38 4.63
CA LEU A 152 -7.68 -11.54 3.78
C LEU A 152 -8.37 -12.62 4.63
N VAL A 153 -9.46 -13.17 4.13
CA VAL A 153 -10.18 -14.29 4.75
C VAL A 153 -10.12 -15.46 3.80
N ILE A 154 -9.56 -16.59 4.23
CA ILE A 154 -9.51 -17.85 3.47
C ILE A 154 -10.45 -18.84 4.14
N ARG A 155 -11.38 -19.42 3.35
CA ARG A 155 -12.37 -20.38 3.85
C ARG A 155 -11.99 -21.82 3.50
N ALA A 156 -12.45 -22.74 4.32
CA ALA A 156 -12.20 -24.18 4.14
C ALA A 156 -12.77 -24.74 2.84
N ASP A 157 -13.76 -24.08 2.23
CA ASP A 157 -14.34 -24.46 0.93
C ASP A 157 -13.49 -24.00 -0.28
N GLY A 158 -12.37 -23.32 -0.04
CA GLY A 158 -11.46 -22.80 -1.05
C GLY A 158 -11.77 -21.38 -1.50
N THR A 159 -12.86 -20.79 -1.05
CA THR A 159 -13.18 -19.38 -1.35
C THR A 159 -12.38 -18.44 -0.46
N PHE A 160 -12.15 -17.23 -0.94
CA PHE A 160 -11.50 -16.18 -0.15
C PHE A 160 -12.13 -14.81 -0.43
N THR A 161 -11.94 -13.89 0.52
CA THR A 161 -12.32 -12.49 0.36
C THR A 161 -11.19 -11.62 0.88
N SER A 162 -10.97 -10.47 0.23
CA SER A 162 -9.96 -9.52 0.65
C SER A 162 -10.51 -8.10 0.73
N GLU A 163 -9.85 -7.26 1.54
CA GLU A 163 -10.28 -5.91 1.79
C GLU A 163 -9.09 -5.01 2.13
N LEU A 164 -9.11 -3.75 1.63
CA LEU A 164 -8.29 -2.66 2.16
C LEU A 164 -9.03 -2.03 3.34
N THR A 165 -8.63 -2.35 4.56
CA THR A 165 -9.29 -1.88 5.78
C THR A 165 -8.88 -0.47 6.16
N SER A 166 -7.65 -0.07 5.83
CA SER A 166 -7.14 1.27 6.14
C SER A 166 -5.93 1.63 5.27
N ALA A 167 -5.76 2.92 4.97
CA ALA A 167 -4.63 3.40 4.17
C ALA A 167 -4.28 4.85 4.51
N SER A 168 -3.05 5.26 4.17
CA SER A 168 -2.67 6.67 4.17
C SER A 168 -3.48 7.45 3.12
N LYS A 169 -3.82 8.71 3.40
CA LYS A 169 -4.59 9.55 2.47
C LYS A 169 -3.89 9.79 1.12
N PHE A 170 -2.61 9.70 1.11
CA PHE A 170 -1.74 9.91 -0.04
C PHE A 170 -0.60 8.90 0.00
N PRO A 171 -0.21 8.30 -1.10
CA PRO A 171 -0.67 8.43 -2.50
C PRO A 171 -1.99 7.69 -2.78
N ARG A 172 -2.37 7.53 -4.05
CA ARG A 172 -3.49 6.67 -4.46
C ARG A 172 -3.14 5.20 -4.31
N HIS A 173 -4.15 4.37 -3.99
CA HIS A 173 -3.98 2.95 -3.76
C HIS A 173 -4.81 2.14 -4.76
N TRP A 174 -4.15 1.34 -5.56
CA TRP A 174 -4.77 0.37 -6.46
C TRP A 174 -4.68 -1.01 -5.86
N ILE A 175 -5.79 -1.74 -5.85
CA ILE A 175 -5.93 -3.05 -5.24
C ILE A 175 -6.05 -4.10 -6.33
N TYR A 176 -5.24 -5.14 -6.21
CA TYR A 176 -5.21 -6.28 -7.13
C TYR A 176 -5.66 -7.53 -6.40
N ASP A 177 -6.46 -8.34 -7.08
CA ASP A 177 -6.95 -9.62 -6.61
C ASP A 177 -5.84 -10.70 -6.60
N ASN A 178 -6.24 -11.92 -6.24
CA ASN A 178 -5.33 -13.06 -6.19
C ASN A 178 -4.68 -13.39 -7.53
N ASP A 179 -5.39 -13.15 -8.62
CA ASP A 179 -4.90 -13.40 -9.99
C ASP A 179 -4.05 -12.25 -10.54
N GLY A 180 -3.84 -11.20 -9.75
CA GLY A 180 -3.10 -10.02 -10.16
C GLY A 180 -3.90 -9.04 -11.01
N ARG A 181 -5.22 -9.17 -11.10
CA ARG A 181 -6.07 -8.24 -11.84
C ARG A 181 -6.45 -7.05 -10.97
N LEU A 182 -6.52 -5.89 -11.59
CA LEU A 182 -6.96 -4.68 -10.90
C LEU A 182 -8.43 -4.81 -10.48
N ALA A 183 -8.66 -4.90 -9.17
CA ALA A 183 -9.97 -5.09 -8.58
C ALA A 183 -10.60 -3.79 -8.08
N ALA A 184 -9.80 -2.83 -7.57
CA ALA A 184 -10.30 -1.53 -7.14
C ALA A 184 -9.24 -0.42 -7.22
N ARG A 185 -9.75 0.82 -7.28
CA ARG A 185 -8.97 2.06 -7.22
C ARG A 185 -9.46 2.89 -6.05
N GLU A 186 -8.64 3.03 -5.01
CA GLU A 186 -8.98 3.83 -3.85
C GLU A 186 -8.40 5.24 -3.96
N ASN A 187 -9.29 6.22 -3.88
CA ASN A 187 -8.96 7.63 -3.82
C ASN A 187 -9.25 8.12 -2.40
N CYS A 188 -8.21 8.26 -1.60
CA CYS A 188 -8.34 8.87 -0.28
C CYS A 188 -8.32 10.41 -0.32
N LEU A 189 -8.43 11.02 -1.49
CA LEU A 189 -8.30 12.47 -1.67
C LEU A 189 -9.62 13.24 -1.58
N ASP A 190 -10.76 12.56 -1.44
CA ASP A 190 -12.09 13.18 -1.58
C ASP A 190 -12.58 13.98 -0.35
N ASP A 191 -11.72 14.24 0.64
CA ASP A 191 -12.05 15.15 1.73
C ASP A 191 -11.18 16.43 1.68
N PRO A 192 -11.67 17.53 1.08
CA PRO A 192 -10.92 18.78 0.98
C PRO A 192 -10.70 19.49 2.34
N PHE A 193 -11.33 19.01 3.43
CA PHE A 193 -11.28 19.65 4.75
C PHE A 193 -10.65 18.77 5.83
N ALA A 194 -10.07 17.63 5.47
CA ALA A 194 -9.43 16.78 6.45
C ALA A 194 -8.13 17.40 6.94
N ASP A 195 -8.16 17.82 8.20
CA ASP A 195 -7.04 18.38 8.96
C ASP A 195 -5.75 17.57 8.77
N GLU A 196 -4.61 18.28 8.71
CA GLU A 196 -3.25 17.78 8.44
C GLU A 196 -2.72 16.72 9.43
N HIS A 197 -3.51 16.30 10.39
CA HIS A 197 -3.14 15.37 11.43
C HIS A 197 -3.64 13.95 11.12
N LEU A 198 -2.76 13.12 10.50
CA LEU A 198 -2.76 11.64 10.56
C LEU A 198 -4.14 10.93 10.43
N GLN A 199 -5.08 11.46 9.66
CA GLN A 199 -6.29 10.74 9.40
C GLN A 199 -6.05 9.70 8.30
N ALA A 200 -6.25 8.46 8.64
CA ALA A 200 -6.28 7.34 7.72
C ALA A 200 -7.58 7.36 6.90
N CYS A 201 -7.55 6.79 5.70
CA CYS A 201 -8.77 6.37 5.04
C CYS A 201 -9.35 5.20 5.84
N HIS A 202 -10.34 5.48 6.67
CA HIS A 202 -11.13 4.46 7.30
C HIS A 202 -12.41 4.29 6.49
N ARG A 203 -12.68 3.10 6.03
CA ARG A 203 -14.00 2.72 5.57
C ARG A 203 -14.88 2.46 6.79
N GLY A 204 -15.25 3.51 7.47
CA GLY A 204 -16.18 3.48 8.59
C GLY A 204 -17.30 4.46 8.33
N GLY A 205 -18.40 4.03 7.74
CA GLY A 205 -19.59 4.84 7.57
C GLY A 205 -20.38 4.47 6.32
N ALA A 206 -21.42 3.70 6.50
CA ALA A 206 -22.52 3.47 5.58
C ALA A 206 -22.17 3.25 4.09
N GLY A 207 -21.79 2.05 3.74
CA GLY A 207 -21.98 1.56 2.37
C GLY A 207 -20.70 1.47 1.56
N GLY A 208 -20.06 0.36 1.58
CA GLY A 208 -19.13 -0.01 0.54
C GLY A 208 -17.82 -0.64 1.01
N VAL A 209 -17.94 -1.71 1.76
CA VAL A 209 -16.84 -2.67 1.85
C VAL A 209 -16.64 -3.21 0.44
N VAL A 210 -15.49 -2.90 -0.19
CA VAL A 210 -15.12 -3.54 -1.45
C VAL A 210 -14.54 -4.89 -1.07
N ARG A 211 -15.39 -5.91 -1.11
CA ARG A 211 -15.02 -7.31 -0.94
C ARG A 211 -14.78 -7.91 -2.32
N PHE A 212 -13.66 -8.57 -2.47
CA PHE A 212 -13.34 -9.32 -3.67
C PHE A 212 -13.53 -10.79 -3.35
N HIS A 213 -14.16 -11.52 -4.28
CA HIS A 213 -14.38 -12.96 -4.19
C HIS A 213 -13.57 -13.61 -5.31
N GLY A 214 -12.81 -14.59 -5.01
CA GLY A 214 -12.11 -15.47 -5.94
C GLY A 214 -12.68 -16.86 -5.91
#